data_677c5ddabfa6a29aa832abdedfc14299
#
_entry.id   677c5ddabfa6a29aa832abdedfc14299
#
_cell.length_a   1.000
_cell.length_b   1.000
_cell.length_c   1.000
_cell.angle_alpha   90.00
_cell.angle_beta   90.00
_cell.angle_gamma   90.00
#
_symmetry.space_group_name_H-M   'P 1'
#
loop_
_entity.id
_entity.type
_entity.pdbx_description
1 polymer ?
#
loop_
_entity_poly.entity_id
_entity_poly.type
_entity_poly.pdbx_seq_one_letter_code
_entity_poly.pdbx_strand_id
1 'polypeptide(L)'
;MTSPAPASSMTDAAVNDPAVFDPELPWQRARSVALRPEPFGALVYHFGTRKLSFLKSKTLVRVVETLADHPTATAALVACEVPEPQRPTYVKALADLARSQMIETRT
;
A
#
# COMPACT_ATOMS: atom_id res chain seq x y z
N MET A 1 -7.28 26.33 16.24
CA MET A 1 -7.06 25.64 15.73
C MET A 1 -6.83 25.14 15.47
N THR A 2 -6.97 25.49 15.78
CA THR A 2 -6.66 24.75 15.20
C THR A 2 -6.45 24.11 15.04
N SER A 3 -6.54 24.36 15.39
CA SER A 3 -6.28 23.52 14.91
C SER A 3 -6.15 23.05 14.70
N PRO A 4 -6.23 23.27 14.99
CA PRO A 4 -6.02 22.55 14.43
C PRO A 4 -5.82 22.02 14.16
N ALA A 5 -5.86 22.20 14.45
CA ALA A 5 -5.72 21.47 13.93
C ALA A 5 -5.58 21.06 13.68
N PRO A 6 -5.59 21.23 13.92
CA PRO A 6 -5.43 20.64 13.32
C PRO A 6 -5.17 20.32 12.81
N ALA A 7 -5.19 20.54 12.92
CA ALA A 7 -5.01 20.00 12.18
C ALA A 7 -4.46 19.68 11.99
N SER A 8 -4.37 19.83 12.28
CA SER A 8 -3.95 19.32 11.83
C SER A 8 -3.52 18.85 11.85
N SER A 9 -3.34 19.03 12.37
CA SER A 9 -3.04 18.42 12.08
C SER A 9 -3.00 17.89 11.67
N MET A 10 -3.08 17.87 11.71
CA MET A 10 -3.18 17.22 11.00
C MET A 10 -2.69 17.12 10.08
N THR A 11 -2.44 17.29 10.07
CA THR A 11 -2.25 17.13 8.80
C THR A 11 -1.02 16.63 8.19
N ASP A 12 -0.02 16.84 8.37
CA ASP A 12 1.16 16.35 7.83
C ASP A 12 1.29 14.91 8.04
N ALA A 13 1.00 14.42 9.11
CA ALA A 13 1.00 13.01 9.36
C ALA A 13 -0.04 12.30 8.56
N ALA A 14 -0.93 13.01 8.01
CA ALA A 14 -2.02 12.46 7.26
C ALA A 14 -1.58 11.79 5.98
N VAL A 15 -0.36 12.04 5.50
CA VAL A 15 0.13 11.41 4.30
C VAL A 15 0.06 9.90 4.38
N ASN A 16 0.30 9.32 5.56
CA ASN A 16 0.24 7.89 5.74
C ASN A 16 -1.03 7.43 6.41
N ASP A 17 -1.99 8.30 6.56
CA ASP A 17 -3.29 7.96 7.11
C ASP A 17 -4.02 7.12 6.07
N PRO A 18 -4.55 5.94 6.44
CA PRO A 18 -5.28 5.10 5.48
C PRO A 18 -6.50 5.79 4.89
N ALA A 19 -7.07 6.78 5.60
CA ALA A 19 -8.19 7.53 5.07
C ALA A 19 -7.78 8.44 3.92
N VAL A 20 -6.49 8.72 3.79
CA VAL A 20 -5.98 9.57 2.73
C VAL A 20 -4.95 8.86 1.86
N PHE A 21 -5.01 7.53 1.80
CA PHE A 21 -4.16 6.79 0.89
C PHE A 21 -4.38 7.32 -0.52
N ASP A 22 -3.30 7.77 -1.15
CA ASP A 22 -3.38 8.35 -2.47
C ASP A 22 -2.67 7.43 -3.46
N PRO A 23 -3.42 6.75 -4.34
CA PRO A 23 -2.80 5.84 -5.31
C PRO A 23 -1.97 6.56 -6.37
N GLU A 24 -2.05 7.89 -6.44
CA GLU A 24 -1.25 8.66 -7.39
C GLU A 24 0.12 9.01 -6.85
N LEU A 25 0.44 8.62 -5.62
CA LEU A 25 1.77 8.82 -5.06
C LEU A 25 2.67 7.63 -5.42
N PRO A 26 4.00 7.84 -5.36
CA PRO A 26 4.92 6.73 -5.59
C PRO A 26 5.03 5.87 -4.33
N TRP A 27 4.64 4.63 -4.44
CA TRP A 27 4.64 3.67 -3.34
C TRP A 27 5.67 2.57 -3.59
N GLN A 28 6.03 1.88 -2.52
CA GLN A 28 6.91 0.71 -2.61
C GLN A 28 6.60 -0.21 -1.44
N ARG A 29 7.02 -1.48 -1.57
CA ARG A 29 7.00 -2.38 -0.43
C ARG A 29 7.94 -1.81 0.63
N ALA A 30 7.49 -1.80 1.89
CA ALA A 30 8.31 -1.27 2.97
C ALA A 30 9.62 -2.05 3.09
N ARG A 31 10.70 -1.36 3.44
CA ARG A 31 12.02 -1.98 3.52
C ARG A 31 12.09 -3.07 4.58
N SER A 32 11.29 -2.94 5.64
CA SER A 32 11.30 -3.89 6.74
C SER A 32 10.30 -5.01 6.54
N VAL A 33 9.89 -5.26 5.29
CA VAL A 33 8.87 -6.26 4.97
C VAL A 33 9.47 -7.35 4.09
N ALA A 34 9.20 -8.59 4.47
CA ALA A 34 9.51 -9.75 3.64
C ALA A 34 8.21 -10.29 3.06
N LEU A 35 8.28 -10.76 1.83
CA LEU A 35 7.14 -11.28 1.11
C LEU A 35 7.42 -12.74 0.80
N ARG A 36 6.55 -13.63 1.25
CA ARG A 36 6.72 -15.07 1.08
C ARG A 36 5.62 -15.61 0.19
N PRO A 37 5.97 -16.15 -0.99
CA PRO A 37 4.95 -16.71 -1.88
C PRO A 37 4.25 -17.91 -1.25
N GLU A 38 2.94 -17.99 -1.48
CA GLU A 38 2.11 -19.10 -1.01
C GLU A 38 1.14 -19.46 -2.14
N PRO A 39 0.54 -20.66 -2.11
CA PRO A 39 -0.40 -21.04 -3.17
C PRO A 39 -1.57 -20.07 -3.32
N PHE A 40 -2.01 -19.44 -2.23
CA PHE A 40 -3.12 -18.50 -2.28
C PHE A 40 -2.69 -17.08 -2.69
N GLY A 41 -1.39 -16.78 -2.69
CA GLY A 41 -0.87 -15.44 -2.96
C GLY A 41 0.45 -15.24 -2.24
N ALA A 42 0.44 -14.59 -1.08
CA ALA A 42 1.65 -14.40 -0.31
C ALA A 42 1.36 -14.02 1.14
N LEU A 43 2.33 -14.30 1.99
CA LEU A 43 2.38 -13.73 3.33
C LEU A 43 3.31 -12.53 3.30
N VAL A 44 2.93 -11.49 4.02
CA VAL A 44 3.76 -10.29 4.17
C VAL A 44 4.07 -10.14 5.65
N TYR A 45 5.36 -10.09 5.98
CA TYR A 45 5.80 -9.99 7.37
C TYR A 45 6.63 -8.74 7.56
N HIS A 46 6.26 -7.93 8.55
CA HIS A 46 6.98 -6.71 8.88
C HIS A 46 7.90 -6.97 10.08
N PHE A 47 9.22 -6.88 9.84
CA PHE A 47 10.20 -7.17 10.88
C PHE A 47 10.14 -6.19 12.03
N GLY A 48 9.81 -4.93 11.77
CA GLY A 48 9.79 -3.90 12.79
C GLY A 48 8.59 -4.00 13.71
N THR A 49 7.40 -4.15 13.12
CA THR A 49 6.15 -4.20 13.90
C THR A 49 5.77 -5.61 14.30
N ARG A 50 6.37 -6.60 13.66
CA ARG A 50 6.06 -8.02 13.85
C ARG A 50 4.65 -8.37 13.40
N LYS A 51 4.06 -7.53 12.56
CA LYS A 51 2.74 -7.80 12.01
C LYS A 51 2.82 -8.67 10.79
N LEU A 52 1.74 -9.40 10.55
CA LEU A 52 1.62 -10.32 9.45
C LEU A 52 0.36 -9.99 8.68
N SER A 53 0.45 -10.02 7.36
CA SER A 53 -0.71 -9.81 6.49
C SER A 53 -0.73 -10.86 5.41
N PHE A 54 -1.92 -11.11 4.87
CA PHE A 54 -2.08 -12.07 3.78
C PHE A 54 -2.50 -11.34 2.52
N LEU A 55 -1.79 -11.60 1.43
CA LEU A 55 -2.21 -11.15 0.11
C LEU A 55 -2.90 -12.33 -0.56
N LYS A 56 -4.22 -12.24 -0.71
CA LYS A 56 -5.03 -13.39 -1.14
C LYS A 56 -5.23 -13.44 -2.65
N SER A 57 -4.36 -12.78 -3.39
CA SER A 57 -4.45 -12.73 -4.84
C SER A 57 -3.04 -12.65 -5.40
N LYS A 58 -2.74 -13.49 -6.39
CA LYS A 58 -1.43 -13.45 -7.02
C LYS A 58 -1.25 -12.16 -7.80
N THR A 59 -2.32 -11.58 -8.31
CA THR A 59 -2.25 -10.28 -8.97
C THR A 59 -1.87 -9.19 -7.97
N LEU A 60 -2.47 -9.22 -6.77
CA LEU A 60 -2.12 -8.26 -5.74
C LEU A 60 -0.65 -8.40 -5.32
N VAL A 61 -0.15 -9.64 -5.25
CA VAL A 61 1.26 -9.87 -4.96
C VAL A 61 2.12 -9.18 -6.01
N ARG A 62 1.79 -9.34 -7.30
CA ARG A 62 2.54 -8.69 -8.37
C ARG A 62 2.49 -7.17 -8.26
N VAL A 63 1.32 -6.63 -7.93
CA VAL A 63 1.19 -5.18 -7.74
C VAL A 63 2.15 -4.71 -6.64
N VAL A 64 2.14 -5.37 -5.49
CA VAL A 64 2.98 -4.97 -4.37
C VAL A 64 4.47 -5.11 -4.71
N GLU A 65 4.83 -6.22 -5.36
CA GLU A 65 6.23 -6.45 -5.70
C GLU A 65 6.76 -5.44 -6.71
N THR A 66 5.91 -4.92 -7.57
CA THR A 66 6.34 -4.02 -8.64
C THR A 66 6.00 -2.56 -8.39
N LEU A 67 5.47 -2.23 -7.21
CA LEU A 67 5.13 -0.84 -6.89
C LEU A 67 6.31 0.10 -7.14
N ALA A 68 7.51 -0.31 -6.75
CA ALA A 68 8.69 0.54 -6.88
C ALA A 68 9.10 0.75 -8.34
N ASP A 69 8.60 -0.08 -9.26
CA ASP A 69 8.95 0.02 -10.67
C ASP A 69 8.03 0.97 -11.44
N HIS A 70 7.05 1.54 -10.77
CA HIS A 70 6.07 2.41 -11.41
C HIS A 70 5.99 3.74 -10.70
N PRO A 71 5.65 4.82 -11.42
CA PRO A 71 5.61 6.15 -10.80
C PRO A 71 4.50 6.31 -9.76
N THR A 72 3.43 5.54 -9.88
CA THR A 72 2.30 5.62 -8.95
C THR A 72 1.73 4.22 -8.72
N ALA A 73 0.94 4.07 -7.66
CA ALA A 73 0.24 2.81 -7.42
C ALA A 73 -0.76 2.54 -8.54
N THR A 74 -1.42 3.58 -9.04
CA THR A 74 -2.34 3.43 -10.17
C THR A 74 -1.62 2.85 -11.38
N ALA A 75 -0.42 3.34 -11.68
CA ALA A 75 0.35 2.81 -12.81
C ALA A 75 0.67 1.34 -12.61
N ALA A 76 0.98 0.93 -11.37
CA ALA A 76 1.24 -0.48 -11.08
C ALA A 76 0.00 -1.33 -11.32
N LEU A 77 -1.18 -0.83 -10.92
CA LEU A 77 -2.43 -1.56 -11.15
C LEU A 77 -2.68 -1.73 -12.63
N VAL A 78 -2.44 -0.69 -13.43
CA VAL A 78 -2.61 -0.77 -14.87
C VAL A 78 -1.64 -1.78 -15.48
N ALA A 79 -0.38 -1.71 -15.05
CA ALA A 79 0.65 -2.60 -15.60
C ALA A 79 0.38 -4.06 -15.24
N CYS A 80 -0.23 -4.32 -14.11
CA CYS A 80 -0.59 -5.67 -13.71
C CYS A 80 -1.94 -6.10 -14.27
N GLU A 81 -2.52 -5.27 -15.16
CA GLU A 81 -3.74 -5.60 -15.88
C GLU A 81 -4.95 -5.79 -14.98
N VAL A 82 -5.00 -5.02 -13.89
CA VAL A 82 -6.18 -5.03 -13.03
C VAL A 82 -7.32 -4.31 -13.75
N PRO A 83 -8.44 -5.00 -14.03
CA PRO A 83 -9.55 -4.36 -14.72
C PRO A 83 -10.08 -3.16 -13.94
N GLU A 84 -10.52 -2.14 -14.67
CA GLU A 84 -10.99 -0.92 -14.04
C GLU A 84 -12.06 -1.15 -12.96
N PRO A 85 -13.06 -2.04 -13.19
CA PRO A 85 -14.07 -2.28 -12.16
C PRO A 85 -13.51 -2.88 -10.87
N GLN A 86 -12.35 -3.53 -10.93
CA GLN A 86 -11.74 -4.13 -9.74
C GLN A 86 -10.75 -3.22 -9.03
N ARG A 87 -10.36 -2.11 -9.67
CA ARG A 87 -9.36 -1.22 -9.08
C ARG A 87 -9.73 -0.67 -7.71
N PRO A 88 -10.99 -0.29 -7.45
CA PRO A 88 -11.33 0.18 -6.10
C PRO A 88 -11.05 -0.84 -5.01
N THR A 89 -11.28 -2.13 -5.30
CA THR A 89 -10.99 -3.19 -4.35
C THR A 89 -9.50 -3.28 -4.08
N TYR A 90 -8.68 -3.17 -5.13
CA TYR A 90 -7.23 -3.20 -4.98
C TYR A 90 -6.71 -1.96 -4.24
N VAL A 91 -7.28 -0.79 -4.54
CA VAL A 91 -6.90 0.43 -3.84
C VAL A 91 -7.19 0.30 -2.35
N LYS A 92 -8.33 -0.29 -2.00
CA LYS A 92 -8.67 -0.52 -0.60
C LYS A 92 -7.67 -1.46 0.05
N ALA A 93 -7.29 -2.52 -0.66
CA ALA A 93 -6.31 -3.47 -0.14
C ALA A 93 -4.96 -2.78 0.09
N LEU A 94 -4.54 -1.94 -0.85
CA LEU A 94 -3.29 -1.20 -0.71
C LEU A 94 -3.37 -0.20 0.43
N ALA A 95 -4.52 0.44 0.63
CA ALA A 95 -4.71 1.35 1.75
C ALA A 95 -4.57 0.61 3.08
N ASP A 96 -5.12 -0.59 3.16
CA ASP A 96 -4.96 -1.40 4.37
C ASP A 96 -3.50 -1.77 4.61
N LEU A 97 -2.76 -2.08 3.55
CA LEU A 97 -1.35 -2.37 3.66
C LEU A 97 -0.56 -1.13 4.10
N ALA A 98 -0.94 0.04 3.61
CA ALA A 98 -0.29 1.29 4.03
C ALA A 98 -0.53 1.53 5.51
N ARG A 99 -1.75 1.27 5.98
CA ARG A 99 -2.06 1.45 7.40
C ARG A 99 -1.23 0.52 8.28
N SER A 100 -0.97 -0.69 7.80
CA SER A 100 -0.16 -1.66 8.52
C SER A 100 1.33 -1.47 8.26
N GLN A 101 1.69 -0.43 7.52
CA GLN A 101 3.09 -0.11 7.22
C GLN A 101 3.77 -1.19 6.38
N MET A 102 2.98 -1.96 5.64
CA MET A 102 3.52 -2.98 4.75
C MET A 102 4.00 -2.38 3.43
N ILE A 103 3.43 -1.23 3.05
CA ILE A 103 3.93 -0.43 1.94
C ILE A 103 4.14 1.00 2.44
N GLU A 104 5.02 1.73 1.76
CA GLU A 104 5.38 3.08 2.17
C GLU A 104 5.61 3.92 0.92
N THR A 105 5.55 5.25 1.07
CA THR A 105 5.86 6.13 -0.05
C THR A 105 7.37 6.16 -0.28
N ARG A 106 7.76 6.32 -1.54
CA ARG A 106 9.16 6.56 -1.89
C ARG A 106 9.43 8.05 -1.77
N THR A 107 10.55 8.36 -1.17
CA THR A 107 10.94 9.76 -1.02
C THR A 107 12.20 10.06 -1.81
#